data_c3ca7b7abeb97734663a71b98bea550a
#
_entry.id   c3ca7b7abeb97734663a71b98bea550a
#
_cell.length_a   1.000
_cell.length_b   1.000
_cell.length_c   1.000
_cell.angle_alpha   90.00
_cell.angle_beta   90.00
_cell.angle_gamma   90.00
#
_symmetry.space_group_name_H-M   'P 1'
#
loop_
_entity.id
_entity.type
_entity.pdbx_description
1 polymer ?
#
loop_
_entity_poly.entity_id
_entity_poly.type
_entity_poly.pdbx_seq_one_letter_code
_entity_poly.pdbx_strand_id
1 'polypeptide(L)'
;MPEILSTYSIIDVLTAFDVEEILRKNNNSLSSNPCAATSLGKNPDTVYMITTLANAAYGYGQGPKPGTNQGEAGSNLRIKANVNDVIRWRTVSLTDTADYKCFLYRFRALDTNRLGEVSYITANIIEPYPAQGWPESNQVKEEPRADYYAQATVLSPGDETYTFVVAIYDRHAQLKGYVTWDPYITISNR
;
A
#
# COMPACT_ATOMS: atom_id res chain seq x y z
N MET A 1 -15.45 -27.59 22.92
CA MET A 1 -15.64 -26.14 23.05
C MET A 1 -15.92 -25.63 21.65
N PRO A 2 -16.94 -24.81 21.39
CA PRO A 2 -17.09 -24.21 20.08
C PRO A 2 -15.87 -23.31 19.85
N GLU A 3 -15.16 -23.54 18.74
CA GLU A 3 -14.15 -22.60 18.25
C GLU A 3 -14.86 -21.27 17.96
N ILE A 4 -14.48 -20.23 18.67
CA ILE A 4 -14.87 -18.86 18.32
C ILE A 4 -14.05 -18.52 17.07
N LEU A 5 -14.60 -18.82 15.90
CA LEU A 5 -14.02 -18.37 14.65
C LEU A 5 -14.01 -16.83 14.68
N SER A 6 -12.85 -16.25 14.46
CA SER A 6 -12.73 -14.80 14.32
C SER A 6 -13.73 -14.30 13.28
N THR A 7 -14.56 -13.35 13.66
CA THR A 7 -15.58 -12.78 12.78
C THR A 7 -15.03 -11.72 11.82
N TYR A 8 -13.73 -11.50 11.80
CA TYR A 8 -13.06 -10.54 10.92
C TYR A 8 -11.83 -11.16 10.26
N SER A 9 -11.47 -10.63 9.10
CA SER A 9 -10.24 -10.96 8.39
C SER A 9 -9.31 -9.75 8.39
N ILE A 10 -8.01 -10.01 8.31
CA ILE A 10 -7.00 -8.96 8.07
C ILE A 10 -6.67 -9.01 6.58
N ILE A 11 -6.82 -7.89 5.92
CA ILE A 11 -6.53 -7.71 4.49
C ILE A 11 -5.28 -6.86 4.36
N ASP A 12 -4.17 -7.47 3.99
CA ASP A 12 -2.93 -6.75 3.74
C ASP A 12 -2.87 -6.27 2.28
N VAL A 13 -2.54 -4.99 2.11
CA VAL A 13 -2.34 -4.33 0.83
C VAL A 13 -0.95 -3.72 0.79
N LEU A 14 -0.13 -4.19 -0.12
CA LEU A 14 1.17 -3.60 -0.42
C LEU A 14 1.03 -2.64 -1.59
N THR A 15 1.54 -1.43 -1.45
CA THR A 15 1.66 -0.47 -2.54
C THR A 15 3.13 -0.17 -2.80
N ALA A 16 3.59 -0.55 -3.98
CA ALA A 16 4.95 -0.30 -4.44
C ALA A 16 4.97 0.91 -5.38
N PHE A 17 5.99 1.75 -5.23
CA PHE A 17 6.21 2.98 -6.00
C PHE A 17 7.49 2.89 -6.80
N ASP A 18 7.43 3.14 -8.10
CA ASP A 18 8.59 3.43 -8.92
C ASP A 18 9.01 4.88 -8.70
N VAL A 19 9.76 5.12 -7.62
CA VAL A 19 10.11 6.48 -7.19
C VAL A 19 11.01 7.17 -8.21
N GLU A 20 11.92 6.46 -8.85
CA GLU A 20 12.80 7.04 -9.87
C GLU A 20 12.00 7.54 -11.06
N GLU A 21 11.06 6.74 -11.54
CA GLU A 21 10.18 7.13 -12.65
C GLU A 21 9.21 8.26 -12.23
N ILE A 22 8.71 8.24 -10.99
CA ILE A 22 7.91 9.35 -10.44
C ILE A 22 8.70 10.65 -10.47
N LEU A 23 9.94 10.64 -9.98
CA LEU A 23 10.81 11.82 -9.97
C LEU A 23 11.11 12.28 -11.39
N ARG A 24 11.48 11.36 -12.28
CA ARG A 24 11.77 11.64 -13.70
C ARG A 24 10.60 12.32 -14.41
N LYS A 25 9.38 11.76 -14.27
CA LYS A 25 8.16 12.29 -14.89
C LYS A 25 7.73 13.65 -14.34
N ASN A 26 8.16 13.99 -13.14
CA ASN A 26 7.87 15.26 -12.48
C ASN A 26 9.09 16.22 -12.44
N ASN A 27 10.09 16.03 -13.32
CA ASN A 27 11.29 16.85 -13.40
C ASN A 27 12.02 17.00 -12.05
N ASN A 28 12.06 15.95 -11.24
CA ASN A 28 12.60 15.92 -9.87
C ASN A 28 11.97 16.95 -8.91
N SER A 29 10.77 17.43 -9.23
CA SER A 29 10.06 18.45 -8.45
C SER A 29 8.70 17.92 -7.99
N LEU A 30 8.65 17.40 -6.77
CA LEU A 30 7.41 17.01 -6.12
C LEU A 30 6.95 18.10 -5.16
N SER A 31 5.66 18.16 -4.91
CA SER A 31 5.12 19.11 -3.92
C SER A 31 5.67 18.85 -2.53
N SER A 32 6.15 19.87 -1.86
CA SER A 32 6.52 19.84 -0.44
C SER A 32 5.31 20.05 0.49
N ASN A 33 4.13 20.34 -0.07
CA ASN A 33 2.89 20.54 0.68
C ASN A 33 2.01 19.28 0.63
N PRO A 34 1.78 18.57 1.75
CA PRO A 34 0.94 17.37 1.76
C PRO A 34 -0.54 17.64 1.48
N CYS A 35 -0.99 18.90 1.60
CA CYS A 35 -2.36 19.28 1.23
C CYS A 35 -2.54 19.50 -0.28
N ALA A 36 -1.44 19.69 -1.00
CA ALA A 36 -1.36 19.85 -2.45
C ALA A 36 -0.34 18.89 -3.05
N ALA A 37 -0.40 17.62 -2.63
CA ALA A 37 0.51 16.56 -3.08
C ALA A 37 0.46 16.39 -4.61
N THR A 38 1.59 16.01 -5.22
CA THR A 38 1.69 15.75 -6.66
C THR A 38 0.82 14.55 -7.04
N SER A 39 -0.16 14.74 -7.93
CA SER A 39 -1.07 13.66 -8.35
C SER A 39 -0.36 12.68 -9.28
N LEU A 40 -0.46 11.38 -8.99
CA LEU A 40 0.01 10.28 -9.83
C LEU A 40 -1.08 9.74 -10.78
N GLY A 41 -2.31 10.29 -10.75
CA GLY A 41 -3.41 9.84 -11.61
C GLY A 41 -3.13 9.98 -13.11
N LYS A 42 -2.17 10.82 -13.52
CA LYS A 42 -1.68 10.92 -14.90
C LYS A 42 -0.55 9.93 -15.24
N ASN A 43 0.02 9.27 -14.24
CA ASN A 43 1.15 8.34 -14.35
C ASN A 43 0.85 7.05 -13.58
N PRO A 44 -0.24 6.34 -13.92
CA PRO A 44 -0.69 5.16 -13.16
C PRO A 44 0.29 3.98 -13.24
N ASP A 45 1.21 4.01 -14.17
CA ASP A 45 2.29 3.04 -14.40
C ASP A 45 3.46 3.17 -13.41
N THR A 46 3.38 4.10 -12.47
CA THR A 46 4.39 4.28 -11.40
C THR A 46 3.94 3.78 -10.04
N VAL A 47 2.72 3.24 -9.94
CA VAL A 47 2.12 2.73 -8.70
C VAL A 47 1.58 1.33 -8.92
N TYR A 48 1.94 0.41 -8.04
CA TYR A 48 1.58 -1.00 -8.11
C TYR A 48 0.97 -1.43 -6.78
N MET A 49 -0.33 -1.78 -6.78
CA MET A 49 -1.02 -2.24 -5.59
C MET A 49 -1.25 -3.75 -5.65
N ILE A 50 -0.92 -4.45 -4.56
CA ILE A 50 -0.95 -5.90 -4.48
C ILE A 50 -1.71 -6.31 -3.21
N THR A 51 -2.59 -7.29 -3.34
CA THR A 51 -3.25 -7.99 -2.24
C THR A 51 -3.46 -9.47 -2.60
N THR A 52 -4.03 -10.25 -1.71
CA THR A 52 -4.34 -11.66 -2.00
C THR A 52 -5.46 -11.77 -3.05
N LEU A 53 -5.48 -12.85 -3.81
CA LEU A 53 -6.52 -13.12 -4.81
C LEU A 53 -7.94 -13.08 -4.21
N ALA A 54 -8.12 -13.56 -2.98
CA ALA A 54 -9.41 -13.55 -2.29
C ALA A 54 -9.92 -12.13 -2.01
N ASN A 55 -9.01 -11.16 -1.86
CA ASN A 55 -9.32 -9.78 -1.51
C ASN A 55 -9.19 -8.81 -2.69
N ALA A 56 -8.93 -9.30 -3.91
CA ALA A 56 -8.94 -8.50 -5.12
C ALA A 56 -10.28 -8.65 -5.85
N ALA A 57 -10.99 -7.55 -6.07
CA ALA A 57 -12.25 -7.56 -6.82
C ALA A 57 -12.03 -7.42 -8.33
N TYR A 58 -11.00 -6.69 -8.75
CA TYR A 58 -10.64 -6.48 -10.16
C TYR A 58 -9.13 -6.45 -10.35
N GLY A 59 -8.68 -6.88 -11.52
CA GLY A 59 -7.31 -6.73 -11.97
C GLY A 59 -6.38 -7.86 -11.55
N TYR A 60 -6.78 -8.72 -10.62
CA TYR A 60 -5.96 -9.81 -10.17
C TYR A 60 -6.36 -11.12 -10.88
N GLY A 61 -5.43 -11.72 -11.64
CA GLY A 61 -5.68 -12.99 -12.35
C GLY A 61 -6.62 -12.89 -13.57
N GLN A 62 -7.05 -11.69 -13.95
CA GLN A 62 -8.01 -11.47 -15.06
C GLN A 62 -7.32 -11.06 -16.35
N GLY A 63 -6.00 -10.88 -16.36
CA GLY A 63 -5.28 -10.31 -17.50
C GLY A 63 -5.68 -8.85 -17.80
N PRO A 64 -4.84 -8.08 -18.51
CA PRO A 64 -5.16 -6.70 -18.84
C PRO A 64 -6.37 -6.65 -19.77
N LYS A 65 -7.42 -5.93 -19.39
CA LYS A 65 -8.43 -5.51 -20.37
C LYS A 65 -7.75 -4.60 -21.39
N PRO A 66 -7.94 -4.82 -22.69
CA PRO A 66 -7.41 -3.93 -23.72
C PRO A 66 -7.81 -2.47 -23.43
N GLY A 67 -6.81 -1.58 -23.33
CA GLY A 67 -7.03 -0.15 -23.09
C GLY A 67 -7.22 0.27 -21.63
N THR A 68 -7.02 -0.65 -20.66
CA THR A 68 -7.05 -0.31 -19.24
C THR A 68 -5.81 -0.88 -18.54
N ASN A 69 -5.21 -0.11 -17.60
CA ASN A 69 -4.12 -0.61 -16.73
C ASN A 69 -4.64 -1.56 -15.63
N GLN A 70 -5.66 -2.35 -15.93
CA GLN A 70 -6.27 -3.33 -15.04
C GLN A 70 -5.55 -4.67 -15.22
N GLY A 71 -4.33 -4.74 -14.71
CA GLY A 71 -3.57 -5.96 -14.59
C GLY A 71 -3.34 -6.31 -13.12
N GLU A 72 -2.76 -7.47 -12.87
CA GLU A 72 -2.20 -7.80 -11.56
C GLU A 72 -1.21 -6.68 -11.16
N ALA A 73 -1.30 -6.22 -9.91
CA ALA A 73 -0.47 -5.16 -9.37
C ALA A 73 -0.58 -3.79 -10.10
N GLY A 74 -1.75 -3.40 -10.56
CA GLY A 74 -1.98 -2.07 -11.14
C GLY A 74 -2.35 -1.01 -10.09
N SER A 75 -2.23 0.27 -10.47
CA SER A 75 -2.63 1.41 -9.63
C SER A 75 -4.12 1.44 -9.28
N ASN A 76 -4.95 0.75 -10.05
CA ASN A 76 -6.41 0.69 -9.94
C ASN A 76 -6.90 -0.60 -9.26
N LEU A 77 -6.10 -1.20 -8.39
CA LEU A 77 -6.56 -2.34 -7.61
C LEU A 77 -7.84 -1.96 -6.85
N ARG A 78 -8.91 -2.73 -7.06
CA ARG A 78 -10.12 -2.66 -6.24
C ARG A 78 -10.05 -3.75 -5.16
N ILE A 79 -9.99 -3.34 -3.91
CA ILE A 79 -9.97 -4.25 -2.77
C ILE A 79 -11.39 -4.74 -2.52
N LYS A 80 -11.53 -6.04 -2.21
CA LYS A 80 -12.76 -6.67 -1.74
C LYS A 80 -12.63 -6.92 -0.23
N ALA A 81 -13.57 -6.38 0.54
CA ALA A 81 -13.63 -6.51 1.99
C ALA A 81 -15.06 -6.77 2.47
N ASN A 82 -15.22 -7.24 3.69
CA ASN A 82 -16.51 -7.37 4.37
C ASN A 82 -16.56 -6.44 5.59
N VAL A 83 -17.75 -6.12 6.03
CA VAL A 83 -17.97 -5.40 7.29
C VAL A 83 -17.27 -6.12 8.44
N ASN A 84 -16.58 -5.38 9.30
CA ASN A 84 -15.71 -5.79 10.39
C ASN A 84 -14.31 -6.29 9.98
N ASP A 85 -13.99 -6.43 8.70
CA ASP A 85 -12.61 -6.70 8.30
C ASP A 85 -11.69 -5.51 8.65
N VAL A 86 -10.40 -5.79 8.80
CA VAL A 86 -9.36 -4.77 9.01
C VAL A 86 -8.49 -4.73 7.78
N ILE A 87 -8.40 -3.57 7.12
CA ILE A 87 -7.49 -3.38 6.01
C ILE A 87 -6.21 -2.73 6.52
N ARG A 88 -5.05 -3.27 6.10
CA ARG A 88 -3.72 -2.74 6.39
C ARG A 88 -3.02 -2.35 5.11
N TRP A 89 -2.51 -1.14 5.07
CA TRP A 89 -1.76 -0.60 3.92
C TRP A 89 -0.30 -0.41 4.27
N ARG A 90 0.57 -1.02 3.46
CA ARG A 90 2.02 -0.83 3.50
C ARG A 90 2.51 -0.20 2.22
N THR A 91 3.58 0.56 2.31
CA THR A 91 4.22 1.20 1.15
C THR A 91 5.68 0.82 1.05
N VAL A 92 6.15 0.56 -0.17
CA VAL A 92 7.56 0.30 -0.48
C VAL A 92 7.98 1.09 -1.71
N SER A 93 9.28 1.32 -1.85
CA SER A 93 9.88 1.81 -3.08
C SER A 93 10.46 0.65 -3.88
N LEU A 94 10.41 0.72 -5.22
CA LEU A 94 11.02 -0.25 -6.14
C LEU A 94 12.51 0.06 -6.43
N THR A 95 13.19 0.78 -5.55
CA THR A 95 14.61 1.08 -5.71
C THR A 95 15.49 -0.06 -5.18
N ASP A 96 16.41 -0.56 -6.01
CA ASP A 96 17.27 -1.71 -5.71
C ASP A 96 18.19 -1.50 -4.50
N THR A 97 18.61 -0.27 -4.28
CA THR A 97 19.61 0.09 -3.26
C THR A 97 19.02 0.76 -2.03
N ALA A 98 17.71 0.70 -1.87
CA ALA A 98 16.97 1.43 -0.82
C ALA A 98 17.24 2.95 -0.83
N ASP A 99 17.51 3.52 -2.02
CA ASP A 99 17.78 4.96 -2.18
C ASP A 99 16.59 5.83 -1.77
N TYR A 100 15.38 5.27 -1.89
CA TYR A 100 14.17 5.93 -1.48
C TYR A 100 13.31 5.08 -0.55
N LYS A 101 12.56 5.77 0.33
CA LYS A 101 11.57 5.17 1.23
C LYS A 101 10.25 5.91 1.09
N CYS A 102 9.17 5.15 1.04
CA CYS A 102 7.82 5.68 0.95
C CYS A 102 7.09 5.43 2.26
N PHE A 103 6.42 6.47 2.80
CA PHE A 103 5.58 6.34 3.99
C PHE A 103 4.20 6.89 3.70
N LEU A 104 3.15 6.12 4.02
CA LEU A 104 1.79 6.59 3.97
C LEU A 104 1.62 7.70 5.01
N TYR A 105 1.48 8.94 4.55
CA TYR A 105 1.42 10.14 5.39
C TYR A 105 0.00 10.49 5.80
N ARG A 106 -0.96 10.32 4.88
CA ARG A 106 -2.38 10.61 5.13
C ARG A 106 -3.26 9.72 4.28
N PHE A 107 -4.36 9.31 4.88
CA PHE A 107 -5.45 8.61 4.22
C PHE A 107 -6.73 9.48 4.32
N ARG A 108 -7.52 9.52 3.26
CA ARG A 108 -8.82 10.19 3.23
C ARG A 108 -9.81 9.29 2.51
N ALA A 109 -10.86 8.84 3.22
CA ALA A 109 -12.05 8.27 2.60
C ALA A 109 -12.94 9.40 2.07
N LEU A 110 -13.64 9.18 0.97
CA LEU A 110 -14.65 10.13 0.47
C LEU A 110 -15.94 9.99 1.27
N ASP A 111 -16.33 8.77 1.63
CA ASP A 111 -17.45 8.52 2.54
C ASP A 111 -16.93 8.06 3.90
N THR A 112 -17.01 8.95 4.88
CA THR A 112 -16.46 8.70 6.23
C THR A 112 -17.20 7.64 7.04
N ASN A 113 -18.33 7.11 6.53
CA ASN A 113 -19.14 6.12 7.24
C ASN A 113 -18.77 4.67 6.90
N ARG A 114 -17.89 4.43 5.92
CA ARG A 114 -17.54 3.09 5.46
C ARG A 114 -16.29 2.52 6.10
N LEU A 115 -15.35 3.39 6.45
CA LEU A 115 -14.11 3.03 7.14
C LEU A 115 -14.02 3.77 8.47
N GLY A 116 -13.56 3.06 9.50
CA GLY A 116 -13.20 3.67 10.77
C GLY A 116 -12.02 4.63 10.66
N GLU A 117 -11.70 5.28 11.77
CA GLU A 117 -10.52 6.13 11.86
C GLU A 117 -9.26 5.35 11.52
N VAL A 118 -8.42 5.94 10.66
CA VAL A 118 -7.17 5.32 10.23
C VAL A 118 -6.10 5.48 11.29
N SER A 119 -5.59 4.37 11.77
CA SER A 119 -4.47 4.32 12.72
C SER A 119 -3.15 4.10 11.97
N TYR A 120 -2.12 4.86 12.34
CA TYR A 120 -0.76 4.72 11.81
C TYR A 120 0.10 4.02 12.86
N ILE A 121 0.66 2.88 12.50
CA ILE A 121 1.31 1.96 13.43
C ILE A 121 2.76 1.78 13.03
N THR A 122 3.66 1.90 14.02
CA THR A 122 5.03 1.43 13.92
C THR A 122 5.19 0.24 14.85
N ALA A 123 5.42 -0.93 14.27
CA ALA A 123 5.65 -2.16 15.03
C ALA A 123 7.14 -2.54 14.98
N ASN A 124 7.69 -3.00 16.09
CA ASN A 124 9.01 -3.62 16.10
C ASN A 124 8.84 -5.10 15.77
N ILE A 125 9.44 -5.53 14.67
CA ILE A 125 9.43 -6.91 14.22
C ILE A 125 10.84 -7.48 14.20
N ILE A 126 10.95 -8.80 14.28
CA ILE A 126 12.19 -9.52 13.99
C ILE A 126 12.09 -10.05 12.56
N GLU A 127 13.04 -9.69 11.71
CA GLU A 127 13.06 -10.09 10.31
C GLU A 127 14.25 -11.01 10.03
N PRO A 128 14.02 -12.20 9.47
CA PRO A 128 15.10 -13.06 9.03
C PRO A 128 15.75 -12.52 7.74
N TYR A 129 17.07 -12.63 7.64
CA TYR A 129 17.82 -12.28 6.44
C TYR A 129 18.95 -13.30 6.17
N PRO A 130 19.32 -13.54 4.90
CA PRO A 130 20.39 -14.44 4.55
C PRO A 130 21.74 -13.89 5.04
N ALA A 131 22.51 -14.73 5.73
CA ALA A 131 23.87 -14.38 6.16
C ALA A 131 24.83 -14.32 4.97
N GLN A 132 26.00 -13.71 5.19
CA GLN A 132 27.07 -13.71 4.19
C GLN A 132 27.43 -15.16 3.77
N GLY A 133 27.58 -15.38 2.47
CA GLY A 133 27.84 -16.69 1.89
C GLY A 133 26.59 -17.52 1.61
N TRP A 134 25.39 -16.91 1.68
CA TRP A 134 24.16 -17.53 1.21
C TRP A 134 24.21 -17.70 -0.34
N PRO A 135 23.71 -18.82 -0.94
CA PRO A 135 23.04 -19.97 -0.27
C PRO A 135 23.98 -21.06 0.25
N GLU A 136 25.29 -21.01 -0.07
CA GLU A 136 26.24 -22.08 0.24
C GLU A 136 26.41 -22.30 1.74
N SER A 137 26.38 -21.21 2.53
CA SER A 137 26.45 -21.30 3.99
C SER A 137 25.15 -21.83 4.62
N ASN A 138 24.02 -21.76 3.89
CA ASN A 138 22.68 -22.10 4.37
C ASN A 138 22.34 -21.48 5.74
N GLN A 139 22.90 -20.31 6.04
CA GLN A 139 22.69 -19.62 7.31
C GLN A 139 21.75 -18.45 7.14
N VAL A 140 20.78 -18.34 8.05
CA VAL A 140 19.85 -17.22 8.17
C VAL A 140 20.09 -16.57 9.53
N LYS A 141 20.13 -15.27 9.56
CA LYS A 141 20.21 -14.43 10.75
C LYS A 141 18.91 -13.66 10.90
N GLU A 142 18.71 -13.07 12.06
CA GLU A 142 17.57 -12.22 12.34
C GLU A 142 18.03 -10.86 12.85
N GLU A 143 17.26 -9.82 12.48
CA GLU A 143 17.51 -8.46 12.95
C GLU A 143 16.20 -7.77 13.34
N PRO A 144 16.23 -6.88 14.36
CA PRO A 144 15.09 -6.04 14.68
C PRO A 144 14.90 -4.96 13.61
N ARG A 145 13.64 -4.80 13.16
CA ARG A 145 13.25 -3.78 12.20
C ARG A 145 11.93 -3.12 12.61
N ALA A 146 11.80 -1.82 12.33
CA ALA A 146 10.53 -1.13 12.41
C ALA A 146 9.70 -1.38 11.14
N ASP A 147 8.50 -1.94 11.31
CA ASP A 147 7.48 -2.04 10.26
C ASP A 147 6.45 -0.93 10.44
N TYR A 148 6.20 -0.16 9.38
CA TYR A 148 5.25 0.95 9.40
C TYR A 148 4.09 0.67 8.45
N TYR A 149 2.86 0.77 8.98
CA TYR A 149 1.64 0.59 8.19
C TYR A 149 0.48 1.44 8.73
N ALA A 150 -0.50 1.68 7.87
CA ALA A 150 -1.78 2.24 8.28
C ALA A 150 -2.84 1.14 8.31
N GLN A 151 -3.83 1.26 9.19
CA GLN A 151 -4.96 0.33 9.20
C GLN A 151 -6.28 1.03 9.54
N ALA A 152 -7.37 0.47 9.02
CA ALA A 152 -8.73 0.87 9.38
C ALA A 152 -9.65 -0.35 9.42
N THR A 153 -10.69 -0.27 10.25
CA THR A 153 -11.78 -1.24 10.29
C THR A 153 -12.85 -0.87 9.27
N VAL A 154 -13.39 -1.85 8.58
CA VAL A 154 -14.52 -1.69 7.65
C VAL A 154 -15.83 -1.63 8.44
N LEU A 155 -16.60 -0.55 8.30
CA LEU A 155 -17.78 -0.27 9.14
C LEU A 155 -19.11 -0.58 8.46
N SER A 156 -19.25 -0.28 7.16
CA SER A 156 -20.52 -0.45 6.46
C SER A 156 -20.30 -0.85 5.00
N PRO A 157 -21.30 -1.55 4.37
CA PRO A 157 -21.19 -2.01 3.00
C PRO A 157 -21.29 -0.90 1.97
N GLY A 158 -20.78 -1.16 0.78
CA GLY A 158 -20.83 -0.28 -0.39
C GLY A 158 -19.47 -0.06 -1.03
N ASP A 159 -19.43 0.73 -2.08
CA ASP A 159 -18.18 1.13 -2.73
C ASP A 159 -17.58 2.36 -2.05
N GLU A 160 -16.28 2.34 -1.82
CA GLU A 160 -15.52 3.45 -1.26
C GLU A 160 -14.39 3.84 -2.20
N THR A 161 -14.24 5.11 -2.42
CA THR A 161 -13.04 5.71 -3.03
C THR A 161 -12.23 6.38 -1.93
N TYR A 162 -10.94 6.15 -1.90
CA TYR A 162 -10.06 6.77 -0.92
C TYR A 162 -8.83 7.35 -1.58
N THR A 163 -8.23 8.33 -0.91
CA THR A 163 -7.04 8.99 -1.41
C THR A 163 -5.90 8.79 -0.43
N PHE A 164 -4.76 8.37 -0.94
CA PHE A 164 -3.51 8.39 -0.19
C PHE A 164 -2.71 9.66 -0.44
N VAL A 165 -2.05 10.14 0.59
CA VAL A 165 -0.87 11.00 0.48
C VAL A 165 0.31 10.21 1.01
N VAL A 166 1.35 10.08 0.20
CA VAL A 166 2.57 9.35 0.53
C VAL A 166 3.74 10.32 0.52
N ALA A 167 4.53 10.28 1.59
CA ALA A 167 5.78 11.02 1.70
C ALA A 167 6.93 10.17 1.15
N ILE A 168 7.75 10.75 0.29
CA ILE A 168 8.93 10.12 -0.29
C ILE A 168 10.17 10.74 0.33
N TYR A 169 11.03 9.90 0.90
CA TYR A 169 12.32 10.29 1.49
C TYR A 169 13.46 9.60 0.77
N ASP A 170 14.61 10.26 0.67
CA ASP A 170 15.84 9.61 0.25
C ASP A 170 16.51 8.84 1.41
N ARG A 171 17.61 8.11 1.10
CA ARG A 171 18.40 7.32 2.07
C ARG A 171 18.98 8.15 3.24
N HIS A 172 19.05 9.47 3.09
CA HIS A 172 19.54 10.39 4.10
C HIS A 172 18.40 11.04 4.91
N ALA A 173 17.18 10.47 4.84
CA ALA A 173 15.97 10.96 5.47
C ALA A 173 15.58 12.38 5.03
N GLN A 174 15.96 12.80 3.82
CA GLN A 174 15.56 14.08 3.25
C GLN A 174 14.27 13.91 2.45
N LEU A 175 13.27 14.73 2.77
CA LEU A 175 12.01 14.73 2.06
C LEU A 175 12.20 15.14 0.59
N LYS A 176 11.76 14.28 -0.33
CA LYS A 176 11.69 14.57 -1.77
C LYS A 176 10.37 15.20 -2.15
N GLY A 177 9.31 14.92 -1.41
CA GLY A 177 7.98 15.50 -1.57
C GLY A 177 6.86 14.52 -1.31
N TYR A 178 5.63 14.96 -1.63
CA TYR A 178 4.41 14.20 -1.42
C TYR A 178 3.74 13.87 -2.75
N VAL A 179 3.24 12.65 -2.86
CA VAL A 179 2.46 12.16 -4.00
C VAL A 179 1.11 11.64 -3.55
N THR A 180 0.13 11.60 -4.46
CA THR A 180 -1.24 11.14 -4.17
C THR A 180 -1.86 10.43 -5.37
N TRP A 181 -2.75 9.44 -5.09
CA TRP A 181 -3.65 8.79 -6.05
C TRP A 181 -4.87 8.21 -5.31
N ASP A 182 -5.85 7.70 -6.06
CA ASP A 182 -7.20 7.38 -5.60
C ASP A 182 -7.67 5.96 -5.98
N PRO A 183 -7.32 4.91 -5.23
CA PRO A 183 -7.83 3.55 -5.42
C PRO A 183 -9.23 3.34 -4.84
N TYR A 184 -9.75 2.09 -4.96
CA TYR A 184 -11.13 1.75 -4.63
C TYR A 184 -11.23 0.54 -3.70
N ILE A 185 -12.32 0.50 -2.91
CA ILE A 185 -12.72 -0.66 -2.10
C ILE A 185 -14.18 -0.98 -2.40
N THR A 186 -14.49 -2.27 -2.58
CA THR A 186 -15.85 -2.78 -2.58
C THR A 186 -16.09 -3.54 -1.29
N ILE A 187 -17.09 -3.14 -0.54
CA ILE A 187 -17.42 -3.69 0.77
C ILE A 187 -18.76 -4.41 0.68
N SER A 188 -18.79 -5.67 1.11
CA SER A 188 -19.98 -6.50 1.19
C SER A 188 -20.37 -6.77 2.65
N ASN A 189 -21.64 -7.08 2.89
CA ASN A 189 -22.04 -7.74 4.11
C ASN A 189 -21.50 -9.18 4.10
N ARG A 190 -21.19 -9.69 5.27
CA ARG A 190 -20.91 -11.14 5.43
C ARG A 190 -22.16 -11.96 5.31
#